data_19d5db51dee982c17a7202f9c5dc581c
#
_entry.id   19d5db51dee982c17a7202f9c5dc581c
#
_cell.length_a   1.000
_cell.length_b   1.000
_cell.length_c   1.000
_cell.angle_alpha   90.00
_cell.angle_beta   90.00
_cell.angle_gamma   90.00
#
_symmetry.space_group_name_H-M   'P 1'
#
loop_
_entity.id
_entity.type
_entity.pdbx_description
1 polymer ?
#
loop_
_entity_poly.entity_id
_entity_poly.type
_entity_poly.pdbx_seq_one_letter_code
_entity_poly.pdbx_strand_id
1 'polypeptide(L)'
;ILYSPQKGLSTFMSSSFHHGEHAHNGYVILTKNNIEKMGLDPKKFKPETIVEVDAAGNIDSSIKVYDFSLTRNVVQMILALIIFVVIMLRIAKRYKSGVGVTSAPKGSQSLLEPVITFVRDEVAKPNLGHKYEKYLPYLLTVFFFILINNIFGLIPGSANVTGNIAFTAVLGLISFVVIMFSTNKHY
;
A
#
# COMPACT_ATOMS: atom_id res chain seq x y z
N ILE A 1 12.76 9.61 -4.36
CA ILE A 1 12.87 10.91 -3.67
C ILE A 1 13.70 10.70 -2.41
N LEU A 2 14.85 11.37 -2.34
CA LEU A 2 15.79 11.26 -1.22
C LEU A 2 15.93 12.61 -0.53
N TYR A 3 16.14 12.56 0.77
CA TYR A 3 16.51 13.72 1.55
C TYR A 3 17.80 13.43 2.33
N SER A 4 18.78 14.29 2.17
CA SER A 4 20.01 14.27 2.95
C SER A 4 20.19 15.65 3.61
N PRO A 5 20.66 15.71 4.88
CA PRO A 5 20.93 16.98 5.55
C PRO A 5 21.96 17.86 4.82
N GLN A 6 22.87 17.26 4.04
CA GLN A 6 23.89 17.98 3.31
C GLN A 6 23.45 18.44 1.92
N LYS A 7 22.68 17.62 1.19
CA LYS A 7 22.28 17.89 -0.20
C LYS A 7 20.83 18.33 -0.36
N GLY A 8 20.05 18.30 0.72
CA GLY A 8 18.62 18.61 0.68
C GLY A 8 17.80 17.55 -0.05
N LEU A 9 16.70 17.97 -0.67
CA LEU A 9 15.79 17.10 -1.40
C LEU A 9 16.33 16.80 -2.81
N SER A 10 16.48 15.53 -3.13
CA SER A 10 16.93 15.06 -4.45
C SER A 10 15.85 14.16 -5.07
N THR A 11 15.51 14.41 -6.33
CA THR A 11 14.49 13.63 -7.07
C THR A 11 15.08 13.12 -8.38
N PHE A 12 15.06 11.80 -8.55
CA PHE A 12 15.48 11.13 -9.78
C PHE A 12 14.86 9.73 -9.86
N MET A 13 14.98 9.08 -11.01
CA MET A 13 14.47 7.73 -11.21
C MET A 13 15.48 6.69 -10.70
N SER A 14 15.01 5.57 -10.19
CA SER A 14 15.87 4.46 -9.75
C SER A 14 16.71 3.87 -10.88
N SER A 15 16.25 3.98 -12.13
CA SER A 15 17.00 3.60 -13.34
C SER A 15 18.33 4.34 -13.47
N SER A 16 18.46 5.55 -12.90
CA SER A 16 19.68 6.35 -12.93
C SER A 16 20.86 5.70 -12.20
N PHE A 17 20.59 4.73 -11.34
CA PHE A 17 21.64 3.97 -10.63
C PHE A 17 22.18 2.76 -11.42
N HIS A 18 21.62 2.45 -12.61
CA HIS A 18 22.02 1.28 -13.41
C HIS A 18 22.18 0.01 -12.57
N HIS A 19 21.15 -0.34 -11.81
CA HIS A 19 21.15 -1.48 -10.86
C HIS A 19 22.21 -1.41 -9.74
N GLY A 20 22.69 -0.20 -9.40
CA GLY A 20 23.68 0.03 -8.36
C GLY A 20 25.14 0.01 -8.84
N GLU A 21 25.36 -0.03 -10.16
CA GLU A 21 26.71 -0.01 -10.74
C GLU A 21 27.31 1.39 -10.78
N HIS A 22 26.45 2.43 -10.82
CA HIS A 22 26.88 3.83 -10.91
C HIS A 22 26.29 4.67 -9.77
N ALA A 23 27.12 5.56 -9.24
CA ALA A 23 26.65 6.62 -8.36
C ALA A 23 25.94 7.69 -9.19
N HIS A 24 24.81 8.22 -8.69
CA HIS A 24 24.08 9.31 -9.31
C HIS A 24 23.82 10.41 -8.29
N ASN A 25 24.20 11.66 -8.63
CA ASN A 25 24.08 12.84 -7.75
C ASN A 25 24.71 12.65 -6.35
N GLY A 26 25.81 11.84 -6.28
CA GLY A 26 26.47 11.54 -5.02
C GLY A 26 25.71 10.56 -4.13
N TYR A 27 24.86 9.75 -4.71
CA TYR A 27 24.18 8.61 -4.05
C TYR A 27 24.47 7.32 -4.79
N VAL A 28 24.48 6.20 -4.07
CA VAL A 28 24.58 4.86 -4.63
C VAL A 28 23.57 3.94 -3.97
N ILE A 29 22.99 3.02 -4.74
CA ILE A 29 22.20 1.91 -4.21
C ILE A 29 23.14 0.77 -3.84
N LEU A 30 23.09 0.33 -2.60
CA LEU A 30 23.84 -0.81 -2.15
C LEU A 30 23.21 -2.10 -2.70
N THR A 31 23.99 -2.86 -3.45
CA THR A 31 23.68 -4.22 -3.89
C THR A 31 24.52 -5.20 -3.08
N LYS A 32 24.17 -6.48 -3.07
CA LYS A 32 25.00 -7.51 -2.42
C LYS A 32 26.45 -7.47 -2.93
N ASN A 33 26.62 -7.32 -4.24
CA ASN A 33 27.93 -7.29 -4.89
C ASN A 33 28.76 -6.07 -4.48
N ASN A 34 28.18 -4.88 -4.37
CA ASN A 34 28.98 -3.71 -4.00
C ASN A 34 29.22 -3.62 -2.49
N ILE A 35 28.35 -4.16 -1.64
CA ILE A 35 28.61 -4.34 -0.21
C ILE A 35 29.85 -5.19 0.01
N GLU A 36 29.93 -6.34 -0.70
CA GLU A 36 31.11 -7.23 -0.62
C GLU A 36 32.39 -6.58 -1.20
N LYS A 37 32.29 -5.95 -2.37
CA LYS A 37 33.43 -5.27 -3.03
C LYS A 37 33.97 -4.10 -2.19
N MET A 38 33.13 -3.39 -1.49
CA MET A 38 33.52 -2.26 -0.64
C MET A 38 33.91 -2.68 0.79
N GLY A 39 33.81 -3.96 1.11
CA GLY A 39 34.14 -4.47 2.44
C GLY A 39 33.25 -3.97 3.56
N LEU A 40 31.98 -3.64 3.24
CA LEU A 40 31.02 -3.09 4.18
C LEU A 40 30.43 -4.18 5.07
N ASP A 41 30.16 -3.84 6.33
CA ASP A 41 29.52 -4.77 7.26
C ASP A 41 28.05 -5.04 6.85
N PRO A 42 27.69 -6.29 6.45
CA PRO A 42 26.32 -6.62 6.03
C PRO A 42 25.26 -6.47 7.12
N LYS A 43 25.68 -6.37 8.39
CA LYS A 43 24.76 -6.11 9.51
C LYS A 43 24.34 -4.64 9.58
N LYS A 44 25.21 -3.73 9.13
CA LYS A 44 24.95 -2.28 9.12
C LYS A 44 24.35 -1.83 7.80
N PHE A 45 24.81 -2.39 6.69
CA PHE A 45 24.43 -1.99 5.34
C PHE A 45 23.63 -3.10 4.67
N LYS A 46 22.33 -2.88 4.52
CA LYS A 46 21.45 -3.84 3.86
C LYS A 46 21.41 -3.59 2.35
N PRO A 47 21.25 -4.64 1.53
CA PRO A 47 20.94 -4.47 0.12
C PRO A 47 19.73 -3.57 -0.10
N GLU A 48 19.70 -2.85 -1.22
CA GLU A 48 18.67 -1.87 -1.61
C GLU A 48 18.64 -0.59 -0.76
N THR A 49 19.58 -0.41 0.17
CA THR A 49 19.74 0.86 0.90
C THR A 49 20.46 1.87 0.02
N ILE A 50 19.99 3.11 0.02
CA ILE A 50 20.67 4.22 -0.66
C ILE A 50 21.54 4.95 0.34
N VAL A 51 22.80 5.13 -0.03
CA VAL A 51 23.79 5.84 0.79
C VAL A 51 24.43 6.98 0.01
N GLU A 52 24.91 7.97 0.73
CA GLU A 52 25.66 9.07 0.15
C GLU A 52 27.12 8.68 -0.05
N VAL A 53 27.68 9.10 -1.19
CA VAL A 53 29.09 8.87 -1.52
C VAL A 53 29.77 10.20 -1.82
N ASP A 54 31.03 10.31 -1.46
CA ASP A 54 31.89 11.43 -1.80
C ASP A 54 32.32 11.40 -3.29
N ALA A 55 33.07 12.41 -3.71
CA ALA A 55 33.58 12.49 -5.09
C ALA A 55 34.58 11.35 -5.42
N ALA A 56 35.15 10.69 -4.43
CA ALA A 56 36.06 9.57 -4.58
C ALA A 56 35.33 8.21 -4.56
N GLY A 57 34.00 8.20 -4.35
CA GLY A 57 33.18 6.98 -4.29
C GLY A 57 33.15 6.31 -2.92
N ASN A 58 33.70 6.96 -1.87
CA ASN A 58 33.65 6.39 -0.52
C ASN A 58 32.30 6.72 0.13
N ILE A 59 31.78 5.77 0.91
CA ILE A 59 30.52 5.93 1.63
C ILE A 59 30.75 6.76 2.90
N ASP A 60 30.01 7.83 3.03
CA ASP A 60 29.93 8.55 4.29
C ASP A 60 28.81 7.97 5.17
N SER A 61 29.20 7.08 6.07
CA SER A 61 28.27 6.41 6.99
C SER A 61 27.75 7.33 8.11
N SER A 62 28.28 8.54 8.25
CA SER A 62 27.81 9.53 9.23
C SER A 62 26.53 10.24 8.77
N ILE A 63 26.27 10.22 7.46
CA ILE A 63 25.13 10.91 6.86
C ILE A 63 23.95 9.98 6.75
N LYS A 64 22.88 10.30 7.42
CA LYS A 64 21.63 9.55 7.32
C LYS A 64 20.81 10.05 6.12
N VAL A 65 20.68 9.20 5.11
CA VAL A 65 19.81 9.44 3.96
C VAL A 65 18.40 8.95 4.28
N TYR A 66 17.41 9.81 4.11
CA TYR A 66 16.00 9.45 4.24
C TYR A 66 15.44 9.17 2.85
N ASP A 67 14.96 7.95 2.67
CA ASP A 67 14.40 7.48 1.41
C ASP A 67 12.87 7.54 1.45
N PHE A 68 12.29 8.46 0.67
CA PHE A 68 10.85 8.60 0.46
C PHE A 68 10.44 8.09 -0.92
N SER A 69 11.18 7.16 -1.49
CA SER A 69 10.91 6.64 -2.82
C SER A 69 9.60 5.88 -2.86
N LEU A 70 8.84 6.11 -3.93
CA LEU A 70 7.65 5.33 -4.23
C LEU A 70 8.07 3.92 -4.64
N THR A 71 7.97 3.00 -3.71
CA THR A 71 8.23 1.59 -4.00
C THR A 71 7.13 1.01 -4.88
N ARG A 72 7.43 -0.07 -5.58
CA ARG A 72 6.46 -0.79 -6.41
C ARG A 72 5.19 -1.17 -5.62
N ASN A 73 5.36 -1.61 -4.36
CA ASN A 73 4.25 -1.95 -3.47
C ASN A 73 3.35 -0.74 -3.19
N VAL A 74 3.94 0.42 -2.92
CA VAL A 74 3.20 1.66 -2.66
C VAL A 74 2.44 2.13 -3.90
N VAL A 75 3.07 2.10 -5.07
CA VAL A 75 2.41 2.47 -6.33
C VAL A 75 1.22 1.54 -6.62
N GLN A 76 1.40 0.23 -6.46
CA GLN A 76 0.32 -0.74 -6.64
C GLN A 76 -0.83 -0.51 -5.65
N MET A 77 -0.53 -0.24 -4.38
CA MET A 77 -1.52 0.05 -3.36
C MET A 77 -2.33 1.32 -3.68
N ILE A 78 -1.67 2.39 -4.14
CA ILE A 78 -2.34 3.61 -4.57
C ILE A 78 -3.24 3.33 -5.78
N LEU A 79 -2.73 2.57 -6.76
CA LEU A 79 -3.51 2.19 -7.95
C LEU A 79 -4.75 1.38 -7.57
N ALA A 80 -4.60 0.39 -6.67
CA ALA A 80 -5.71 -0.40 -6.14
C ALA A 80 -6.77 0.50 -5.48
N LEU A 81 -6.34 1.46 -4.67
CA LEU A 81 -7.24 2.40 -4.01
C LEU A 81 -7.99 3.29 -5.01
N ILE A 82 -7.31 3.82 -6.02
CA ILE A 82 -7.94 4.63 -7.08
C ILE A 82 -8.98 3.81 -7.83
N ILE A 83 -8.65 2.60 -8.25
CA ILE A 83 -9.58 1.71 -8.96
C ILE A 83 -10.79 1.41 -8.07
N PHE A 84 -10.57 1.10 -6.80
CA PHE A 84 -11.65 0.86 -5.84
C PHE A 84 -12.60 2.06 -5.73
N VAL A 85 -12.06 3.27 -5.52
CA VAL A 85 -12.87 4.50 -5.40
C VAL A 85 -13.67 4.75 -6.68
N VAL A 86 -13.05 4.62 -7.85
CA VAL A 86 -13.74 4.82 -9.14
C VAL A 86 -14.88 3.82 -9.32
N ILE A 87 -14.67 2.54 -8.99
CA ILE A 87 -15.70 1.51 -9.07
C ILE A 87 -16.87 1.84 -8.12
N MET A 88 -16.56 2.16 -6.87
CA MET A 88 -17.59 2.46 -5.86
C MET A 88 -18.41 3.72 -6.20
N LEU A 89 -17.74 4.77 -6.69
CA LEU A 89 -18.46 5.99 -7.14
C LEU A 89 -19.38 5.72 -8.34
N ARG A 90 -18.94 4.89 -9.29
CA ARG A 90 -19.79 4.49 -10.43
C ARG A 90 -21.01 3.69 -9.98
N ILE A 91 -20.84 2.76 -9.05
CA ILE A 91 -21.95 1.96 -8.50
C ILE A 91 -22.90 2.84 -7.70
N ALA A 92 -22.39 3.71 -6.83
CA ALA A 92 -23.20 4.64 -6.06
C ALA A 92 -24.03 5.57 -6.94
N LYS A 93 -23.45 6.04 -8.07
CA LYS A 93 -24.20 6.85 -9.05
C LYS A 93 -25.32 6.06 -9.70
N ARG A 94 -25.12 4.78 -10.02
CA ARG A 94 -26.16 3.91 -10.60
C ARG A 94 -27.31 3.65 -9.61
N TYR A 95 -27.01 3.39 -8.34
CA TYR A 95 -28.05 3.24 -7.31
C TYR A 95 -28.86 4.52 -7.15
N LYS A 96 -28.22 5.70 -7.19
CA LYS A 96 -28.94 7.00 -7.15
C LYS A 96 -29.84 7.22 -8.36
N SER A 97 -29.53 6.64 -9.53
CA SER A 97 -30.39 6.70 -10.72
C SER A 97 -31.48 5.62 -10.76
N GLY A 98 -31.64 4.83 -9.69
CA GLY A 98 -32.67 3.78 -9.57
C GLY A 98 -32.28 2.41 -10.13
N VAL A 99 -31.13 2.28 -10.79
CA VAL A 99 -30.65 0.97 -11.29
C VAL A 99 -30.20 0.11 -10.11
N GLY A 100 -30.76 -1.08 -9.97
CA GLY A 100 -30.55 -1.96 -8.81
C GLY A 100 -31.59 -1.75 -7.69
N VAL A 101 -32.46 -0.72 -7.80
CA VAL A 101 -33.57 -0.49 -6.87
C VAL A 101 -34.92 -0.73 -7.58
N THR A 102 -35.11 -0.06 -8.71
CA THR A 102 -36.36 -0.18 -9.54
C THR A 102 -36.19 -1.06 -10.76
N SER A 103 -34.96 -1.38 -11.14
CA SER A 103 -34.61 -2.25 -12.27
C SER A 103 -33.44 -3.16 -11.89
N ALA A 104 -33.33 -4.31 -12.56
CA ALA A 104 -32.24 -5.26 -12.30
C ALA A 104 -30.85 -4.64 -12.54
N PRO A 105 -29.88 -4.88 -11.65
CA PRO A 105 -28.52 -4.39 -11.82
C PRO A 105 -27.87 -4.99 -13.06
N LYS A 106 -27.00 -4.22 -13.73
CA LYS A 106 -26.31 -4.66 -14.96
C LYS A 106 -24.80 -4.41 -14.90
N GLY A 107 -24.03 -5.30 -15.52
CA GLY A 107 -22.56 -5.16 -15.66
C GLY A 107 -21.83 -5.25 -14.32
N SER A 108 -20.89 -4.34 -14.05
CA SER A 108 -20.07 -4.36 -12.83
C SER A 108 -20.88 -4.27 -11.54
N GLN A 109 -22.06 -3.64 -11.58
CA GLN A 109 -22.95 -3.58 -10.43
C GLN A 109 -23.49 -4.98 -10.08
N SER A 110 -23.94 -5.74 -11.09
CA SER A 110 -24.44 -7.12 -10.89
C SER A 110 -23.35 -8.07 -10.38
N LEU A 111 -22.07 -7.84 -10.74
CA LEU A 111 -20.94 -8.61 -10.24
C LEU A 111 -20.63 -8.30 -8.76
N LEU A 112 -20.71 -7.04 -8.36
CA LEU A 112 -20.31 -6.62 -7.02
C LEU A 112 -21.44 -6.67 -6.00
N GLU A 113 -22.69 -6.64 -6.45
CA GLU A 113 -23.86 -6.68 -5.57
C GLU A 113 -23.91 -7.93 -4.68
N PRO A 114 -23.66 -9.17 -5.18
CA PRO A 114 -23.57 -10.34 -4.32
C PRO A 114 -22.49 -10.23 -3.24
N VAL A 115 -21.37 -9.61 -3.56
CA VAL A 115 -20.26 -9.41 -2.61
C VAL A 115 -20.65 -8.37 -1.55
N ILE A 116 -21.29 -7.28 -1.95
CA ILE A 116 -21.77 -6.23 -1.03
C ILE A 116 -22.84 -6.80 -0.10
N THR A 117 -23.80 -7.56 -0.65
CA THR A 117 -24.87 -8.19 0.15
C THR A 117 -24.31 -9.25 1.09
N PHE A 118 -23.32 -10.02 0.67
CA PHE A 118 -22.61 -10.96 1.54
C PHE A 118 -21.99 -10.24 2.74
N VAL A 119 -21.19 -9.21 2.52
CA VAL A 119 -20.56 -8.45 3.62
C VAL A 119 -21.61 -7.82 4.53
N ARG A 120 -22.71 -7.32 3.98
CA ARG A 120 -23.80 -6.73 4.75
C ARG A 120 -24.57 -7.77 5.56
N ASP A 121 -25.01 -8.85 4.94
CA ASP A 121 -25.99 -9.76 5.51
C ASP A 121 -25.35 -10.89 6.31
N GLU A 122 -24.20 -11.42 5.86
CA GLU A 122 -23.50 -12.52 6.51
C GLU A 122 -22.41 -12.07 7.49
N VAL A 123 -21.90 -10.84 7.33
CA VAL A 123 -20.82 -10.33 8.19
C VAL A 123 -21.32 -9.20 9.10
N ALA A 124 -21.84 -8.11 8.53
CA ALA A 124 -22.13 -6.90 9.30
C ALA A 124 -23.36 -7.08 10.21
N LYS A 125 -24.48 -7.51 9.67
CA LYS A 125 -25.74 -7.65 10.43
C LYS A 125 -25.64 -8.64 11.59
N PRO A 126 -25.11 -9.86 11.44
CA PRO A 126 -25.04 -10.82 12.54
C PRO A 126 -24.14 -10.35 13.68
N ASN A 127 -23.06 -9.64 13.36
CA ASN A 127 -22.06 -9.23 14.35
C ASN A 127 -22.34 -7.86 15.00
N LEU A 128 -22.99 -6.94 14.29
CA LEU A 128 -23.18 -5.56 14.74
C LEU A 128 -24.64 -5.21 15.06
N GLY A 129 -25.59 -6.11 14.76
CA GLY A 129 -27.03 -5.90 15.00
C GLY A 129 -27.50 -4.60 14.38
N HIS A 130 -28.23 -3.78 15.14
CA HIS A 130 -28.80 -2.51 14.66
C HIS A 130 -27.76 -1.44 14.28
N LYS A 131 -26.52 -1.59 14.70
CA LYS A 131 -25.44 -0.62 14.41
C LYS A 131 -24.71 -0.91 13.08
N TYR A 132 -25.06 -1.96 12.36
CA TYR A 132 -24.33 -2.40 11.17
C TYR A 132 -24.25 -1.31 10.09
N GLU A 133 -25.29 -0.52 9.89
CA GLU A 133 -25.31 0.53 8.85
C GLU A 133 -24.21 1.58 9.03
N LYS A 134 -23.91 1.92 10.29
CA LYS A 134 -22.86 2.88 10.63
C LYS A 134 -21.46 2.36 10.25
N TYR A 135 -21.21 1.07 10.41
CA TYR A 135 -19.88 0.44 10.21
C TYR A 135 -19.75 -0.24 8.86
N LEU A 136 -20.84 -0.47 8.15
CA LEU A 136 -20.84 -1.12 6.84
C LEU A 136 -19.91 -0.44 5.82
N PRO A 137 -19.85 0.91 5.68
CA PRO A 137 -18.90 1.55 4.77
C PRO A 137 -17.45 1.22 5.09
N TYR A 138 -17.09 1.18 6.36
CA TYR A 138 -15.74 0.80 6.81
C TYR A 138 -15.43 -0.65 6.46
N LEU A 139 -16.33 -1.59 6.79
CA LEU A 139 -16.16 -3.01 6.49
C LEU A 139 -16.02 -3.25 4.99
N LEU A 140 -16.85 -2.63 4.17
CA LEU A 140 -16.76 -2.72 2.71
C LEU A 140 -15.43 -2.15 2.20
N THR A 141 -14.97 -1.02 2.76
CA THR A 141 -13.69 -0.40 2.36
C THR A 141 -12.52 -1.36 2.63
N VAL A 142 -12.44 -1.91 3.84
CA VAL A 142 -11.37 -2.84 4.20
C VAL A 142 -11.47 -4.13 3.36
N PHE A 143 -12.66 -4.69 3.21
CA PHE A 143 -12.87 -5.90 2.43
C PHE A 143 -12.43 -5.74 0.97
N PHE A 144 -12.94 -4.71 0.29
CA PHE A 144 -12.61 -4.49 -1.13
C PHE A 144 -11.16 -4.07 -1.32
N PHE A 145 -10.58 -3.32 -0.39
CA PHE A 145 -9.18 -2.97 -0.44
C PHE A 145 -8.28 -4.21 -0.40
N ILE A 146 -8.56 -5.15 0.51
CA ILE A 146 -7.85 -6.42 0.60
C ILE A 146 -8.10 -7.26 -0.66
N LEU A 147 -9.35 -7.37 -1.09
CA LEU A 147 -9.73 -8.16 -2.27
C LEU A 147 -9.00 -7.69 -3.53
N ILE A 148 -9.00 -6.40 -3.81
CA ILE A 148 -8.35 -5.84 -4.99
C ILE A 148 -6.83 -6.04 -4.95
N ASN A 149 -6.21 -5.82 -3.78
CA ASN A 149 -4.77 -6.08 -3.64
C ASN A 149 -4.41 -7.56 -3.81
N ASN A 150 -5.28 -8.48 -3.37
CA ASN A 150 -5.09 -9.91 -3.61
C ASN A 150 -5.24 -10.27 -5.10
N ILE A 151 -6.22 -9.70 -5.79
CA ILE A 151 -6.39 -9.89 -7.23
C ILE A 151 -5.14 -9.38 -7.98
N PHE A 152 -4.61 -8.22 -7.61
CA PHE A 152 -3.36 -7.72 -8.18
C PHE A 152 -2.19 -8.67 -7.88
N GLY A 153 -2.13 -9.26 -6.69
CA GLY A 153 -1.10 -10.24 -6.34
C GLY A 153 -1.09 -11.50 -7.20
N LEU A 154 -2.21 -11.82 -7.87
CA LEU A 154 -2.29 -12.95 -8.81
C LEU A 154 -1.66 -12.64 -10.19
N ILE A 155 -1.46 -11.37 -10.52
CA ILE A 155 -0.86 -10.98 -11.80
C ILE A 155 0.65 -11.24 -11.75
N PRO A 156 1.20 -12.06 -12.66
CA PRO A 156 2.64 -12.31 -12.71
C PRO A 156 3.41 -11.00 -12.85
N GLY A 157 4.41 -10.83 -11.99
CA GLY A 157 5.20 -9.62 -12.01
C GLY A 157 4.62 -8.46 -11.18
N SER A 158 3.45 -8.55 -10.57
CA SER A 158 2.95 -7.57 -9.60
C SER A 158 3.57 -7.74 -8.21
N ALA A 159 3.39 -6.76 -7.34
CA ALA A 159 3.84 -6.85 -5.96
C ALA A 159 2.78 -7.56 -5.10
N ASN A 160 3.19 -8.47 -4.25
CA ASN A 160 2.30 -9.08 -3.26
C ASN A 160 2.25 -8.20 -2.00
N VAL A 161 1.39 -7.17 -2.02
CA VAL A 161 1.27 -6.20 -0.93
C VAL A 161 0.70 -6.85 0.32
N THR A 162 -0.33 -7.69 0.18
CA THR A 162 -1.02 -8.35 1.29
C THR A 162 -0.21 -9.48 1.92
N GLY A 163 0.76 -10.05 1.20
CA GLY A 163 1.72 -11.02 1.72
C GLY A 163 2.80 -10.41 2.64
N ASN A 164 2.85 -9.09 2.76
CA ASN A 164 3.79 -8.42 3.65
C ASN A 164 3.21 -8.35 5.06
N ILE A 165 3.88 -9.01 6.02
CA ILE A 165 3.48 -9.04 7.44
C ILE A 165 3.34 -7.64 8.04
N ALA A 166 4.25 -6.72 7.71
CA ALA A 166 4.18 -5.34 8.22
C ALA A 166 2.91 -4.63 7.75
N PHE A 167 2.51 -4.84 6.49
CA PHE A 167 1.28 -4.28 5.93
C PHE A 167 0.03 -4.83 6.62
N THR A 168 -0.06 -6.15 6.77
CA THR A 168 -1.21 -6.79 7.42
C THR A 168 -1.28 -6.46 8.91
N ALA A 169 -0.14 -6.31 9.59
CA ALA A 169 -0.08 -5.87 10.98
C ALA A 169 -0.59 -4.43 11.16
N VAL A 170 -0.21 -3.50 10.28
CA VAL A 170 -0.73 -2.12 10.30
C VAL A 170 -2.23 -2.09 10.08
N LEU A 171 -2.74 -2.87 9.11
CA LEU A 171 -4.18 -2.95 8.84
C LEU A 171 -4.95 -3.53 10.05
N GLY A 172 -4.40 -4.55 10.69
CA GLY A 172 -4.92 -5.12 11.93
C GLY A 172 -4.92 -4.12 13.08
N LEU A 173 -3.83 -3.34 13.23
CA LEU A 173 -3.73 -2.30 14.24
C LEU A 173 -4.79 -1.19 14.04
N ILE A 174 -4.97 -0.74 12.80
CA ILE A 174 -6.02 0.24 12.47
C ILE A 174 -7.40 -0.31 12.84
N SER A 175 -7.69 -1.56 12.47
CA SER A 175 -8.97 -2.20 12.81
C SER A 175 -9.16 -2.32 14.32
N PHE A 176 -8.12 -2.67 15.05
CA PHE A 176 -8.14 -2.73 16.52
C PHE A 176 -8.45 -1.36 17.15
N VAL A 177 -7.80 -0.30 16.67
CA VAL A 177 -8.06 1.08 17.12
C VAL A 177 -9.51 1.48 16.85
N VAL A 178 -10.03 1.19 15.64
CA VAL A 178 -11.43 1.47 15.29
C VAL A 178 -12.38 0.74 16.23
N ILE A 179 -12.13 -0.53 16.54
CA ILE A 179 -12.94 -1.32 17.48
C ILE A 179 -12.91 -0.69 18.87
N MET A 180 -11.72 -0.36 19.39
CA MET A 180 -11.58 0.23 20.72
C MET A 180 -12.35 1.55 20.89
N PHE A 181 -12.27 2.44 19.89
CA PHE A 181 -13.00 3.71 19.94
C PHE A 181 -14.49 3.58 19.64
N SER A 182 -14.91 2.47 19.01
CA SER A 182 -16.30 2.21 18.64
C SER A 182 -17.07 1.44 19.71
N THR A 183 -16.37 0.79 20.65
CA THR A 183 -16.97 -0.02 21.70
C THR A 183 -17.47 0.90 22.82
N ASN A 184 -18.74 0.77 23.19
CA ASN A 184 -19.33 1.48 24.33
C ASN A 184 -18.85 0.86 25.65
N LYS A 185 -18.85 1.66 26.75
CA LYS A 185 -18.39 1.29 28.11
C LYS A 185 -19.13 0.10 28.77
N HIS A 186 -19.92 -0.67 28.04
CA HIS A 186 -20.75 -1.76 28.58
C HIS A 186 -20.40 -3.15 28.01
N TYR A 187 -19.13 -3.37 27.68
CA TYR A 187 -18.58 -4.72 27.45
C TYR A 187 -17.30 -4.84 28.24
#